data_677c51236eaf2aa4348529027a73a4b7
#
_entry.id   677c51236eaf2aa4348529027a73a4b7
#
_cell.length_a   1.000
_cell.length_b   1.000
_cell.length_c   1.000
_cell.angle_alpha   90.00
_cell.angle_beta   90.00
_cell.angle_gamma   90.00
#
_symmetry.space_group_name_H-M   'P 1'
#
loop_
_entity.id
_entity.type
_entity.pdbx_description
1 polymer ?
#
loop_
_entity_poly.entity_id
_entity_poly.type
_entity_poly.pdbx_seq_one_letter_code
_entity_poly.pdbx_strand_id
1 'polypeptide(L)'
;ETLTLQRAAHDLMYLGMDGSPVYSDDLSRRNGEVYRLTTALYNSGVQGSTVEEQANVCLALLMGYNASFIDHGEKQKHVQEVLDRCWDILDVLPASLLKLRLLTACYGEVFDEPLADEGRAIIDSWNSASLTSGQREAIEEFQNVVDNPYPWEYVDE
;
A
#
# COMPACT_ATOMS: atom_id res chain seq x y z
N GLU A 1 5.94 9.13 11.37
CA GLU A 1 4.66 9.53 10.80
C GLU A 1 4.21 8.63 9.67
N THR A 2 5.11 8.33 8.70
CA THR A 2 4.74 7.43 7.60
C THR A 2 4.42 6.03 8.11
N LEU A 3 5.16 5.54 9.09
CA LEU A 3 4.91 4.23 9.68
C LEU A 3 3.57 4.20 10.43
N THR A 4 3.22 5.29 11.10
CA THR A 4 1.92 5.39 11.79
C THR A 4 0.78 5.28 10.80
N LEU A 5 0.87 5.99 9.67
CA LEU A 5 -0.15 5.93 8.63
C LEU A 5 -0.19 4.54 7.99
N GLN A 6 0.97 3.97 7.64
CA GLN A 6 1.03 2.64 7.04
C GLN A 6 0.36 1.60 7.93
N ARG A 7 0.63 1.64 9.23
CA ARG A 7 0.04 0.70 10.18
C ARG A 7 -1.47 0.91 10.32
N ALA A 8 -1.90 2.17 10.44
CA ALA A 8 -3.33 2.47 10.55
C ALA A 8 -4.09 2.03 9.30
N ALA A 9 -3.52 2.26 8.11
CA ALA A 9 -4.13 1.84 6.85
C ALA A 9 -4.20 0.33 6.74
N HIS A 10 -3.12 -0.37 7.12
CA HIS A 10 -3.09 -1.82 7.12
C HIS A 10 -4.16 -2.39 8.06
N ASP A 11 -4.25 -1.86 9.28
CA ASP A 11 -5.21 -2.33 10.26
C ASP A 11 -6.65 -2.10 9.79
N LEU A 12 -6.90 -0.99 9.13
CA LEU A 12 -8.22 -0.71 8.57
C LEU A 12 -8.56 -1.67 7.43
N MET A 13 -7.61 -1.90 6.52
CA MET A 13 -7.83 -2.74 5.34
C MET A 13 -8.13 -4.19 5.73
N TYR A 14 -7.46 -4.69 6.76
CA TYR A 14 -7.61 -6.08 7.20
C TYR A 14 -8.55 -6.24 8.40
N LEU A 15 -9.30 -5.20 8.74
CA LEU A 15 -10.25 -5.26 9.85
C LEU A 15 -11.29 -6.34 9.60
N GLY A 16 -11.42 -7.27 10.55
CA GLY A 16 -12.37 -8.37 10.46
C GLY A 16 -11.91 -9.56 9.63
N MET A 17 -10.75 -9.51 9.00
CA MET A 17 -10.23 -10.62 8.18
C MET A 17 -9.94 -11.88 8.99
N ASP A 18 -9.72 -11.73 10.31
CA ASP A 18 -9.49 -12.85 11.22
C ASP A 18 -10.78 -13.48 11.74
N GLY A 19 -11.94 -13.03 11.24
CA GLY A 19 -13.24 -13.51 11.70
C GLY A 19 -13.79 -12.75 12.90
N SER A 20 -13.06 -11.77 13.43
CA SER A 20 -13.54 -10.95 14.54
C SER A 20 -14.72 -10.08 14.12
N PRO A 21 -15.68 -9.79 15.03
CA PRO A 21 -16.77 -8.88 14.73
C PRO A 21 -16.26 -7.48 14.39
N VAL A 22 -16.87 -6.84 13.40
CA VAL A 22 -16.56 -5.46 13.04
C VAL A 22 -17.74 -4.58 13.43
N TYR A 23 -17.50 -3.63 14.32
CA TYR A 23 -18.54 -2.71 14.78
C TYR A 23 -18.46 -1.40 13.97
N SER A 24 -19.62 -0.86 13.59
CA SER A 24 -19.68 0.33 12.74
C SER A 24 -18.97 1.54 13.34
N ASP A 25 -19.04 1.72 14.66
CA ASP A 25 -18.38 2.83 15.34
C ASP A 25 -16.86 2.69 15.26
N ASP A 26 -16.33 1.49 15.42
CA ASP A 26 -14.90 1.23 15.33
C ASP A 26 -14.42 1.40 13.89
N LEU A 27 -15.19 0.90 12.94
CA LEU A 27 -14.88 1.06 11.52
C LEU A 27 -14.83 2.53 11.11
N SER A 28 -15.84 3.30 11.51
CA SER A 28 -15.90 4.73 11.21
C SER A 28 -14.73 5.50 11.84
N ARG A 29 -14.38 5.17 13.07
CA ARG A 29 -13.28 5.81 13.79
C ARG A 29 -11.95 5.54 13.08
N ARG A 30 -11.70 4.28 12.73
CA ARG A 30 -10.47 3.89 12.05
C ARG A 30 -10.37 4.50 10.66
N ASN A 31 -11.47 4.50 9.93
CA ASN A 31 -11.52 5.13 8.61
C ASN A 31 -11.24 6.63 8.69
N GLY A 32 -11.85 7.31 9.65
CA GLY A 32 -11.64 8.73 9.87
C GLY A 32 -10.19 9.06 10.21
N GLU A 33 -9.56 8.21 11.03
CA GLU A 33 -8.15 8.39 11.39
C GLU A 33 -7.23 8.22 10.18
N VAL A 34 -7.44 7.18 9.39
CA VAL A 34 -6.65 6.95 8.18
C VAL A 34 -6.83 8.10 7.19
N TYR A 35 -8.07 8.54 7.00
CA TYR A 35 -8.36 9.68 6.13
C TYR A 35 -7.63 10.94 6.61
N ARG A 36 -7.70 11.23 7.90
CA ARG A 36 -7.06 12.41 8.49
C ARG A 36 -5.54 12.36 8.33
N LEU A 37 -4.93 11.21 8.62
CA LEU A 37 -3.49 11.04 8.52
C LEU A 37 -3.02 11.14 7.06
N THR A 38 -3.77 10.54 6.14
CA THR A 38 -3.45 10.60 4.71
C THR A 38 -3.51 12.02 4.19
N THR A 39 -4.58 12.74 4.53
CA THR A 39 -4.77 14.13 4.13
C THR A 39 -3.66 15.02 4.71
N ALA A 40 -3.32 14.83 5.97
CA ALA A 40 -2.26 15.59 6.61
C ALA A 40 -0.91 15.35 5.94
N LEU A 41 -0.59 14.10 5.64
CA LEU A 41 0.68 13.77 4.97
C LEU A 41 0.74 14.38 3.58
N TYR A 42 -0.33 14.25 2.80
CA TYR A 42 -0.40 14.82 1.46
C TYR A 42 -0.23 16.34 1.50
N ASN A 43 -0.98 16.99 2.38
CA ASN A 43 -0.98 18.45 2.47
C ASN A 43 0.33 19.02 3.03
N SER A 44 1.10 18.22 3.77
CA SER A 44 2.39 18.64 4.30
C SER A 44 3.42 18.87 3.20
N GLY A 45 3.25 18.26 2.05
CA GLY A 45 4.19 18.34 0.94
C GLY A 45 5.50 17.61 1.18
N VAL A 46 5.62 16.86 2.27
CA VAL A 46 6.83 16.11 2.58
C VAL A 46 7.01 14.99 1.55
N GLN A 47 8.20 14.88 0.99
CA GLN A 47 8.51 13.82 0.02
C GLN A 47 9.63 12.89 0.50
N GLY A 48 10.46 13.35 1.42
CA GLY A 48 11.61 12.61 1.90
C GLY A 48 12.91 13.08 1.24
N SER A 49 14.03 12.94 1.97
CA SER A 49 15.34 13.37 1.48
C SER A 49 16.15 12.21 0.89
N THR A 50 15.87 10.97 1.31
CA THR A 50 16.50 9.77 0.71
C THR A 50 15.49 9.03 -0.13
N VAL A 51 15.98 8.13 -1.00
CA VAL A 51 15.08 7.29 -1.83
C VAL A 51 14.19 6.44 -0.95
N GLU A 52 14.72 5.89 0.14
CA GLU A 52 13.96 5.09 1.08
C GLU A 52 12.86 5.90 1.76
N GLU A 53 13.17 7.14 2.17
CA GLU A 53 12.15 8.01 2.76
C GLU A 53 11.08 8.36 1.76
N GLN A 54 11.46 8.66 0.51
CA GLN A 54 10.50 8.95 -0.56
C GLN A 54 9.59 7.76 -0.84
N ALA A 55 10.18 6.56 -0.86
CA ALA A 55 9.40 5.33 -1.04
C ALA A 55 8.41 5.13 0.10
N ASN A 56 8.81 5.38 1.34
CA ASN A 56 7.93 5.24 2.49
C ASN A 56 6.79 6.26 2.47
N VAL A 57 7.05 7.48 2.06
CA VAL A 57 6.01 8.51 1.93
C VAL A 57 4.99 8.09 0.87
N CYS A 58 5.46 7.67 -0.30
CA CYS A 58 4.57 7.21 -1.36
C CYS A 58 3.75 5.99 -0.94
N LEU A 59 4.41 5.03 -0.30
CA LEU A 59 3.73 3.83 0.20
C LEU A 59 2.64 4.19 1.20
N ALA A 60 2.95 5.08 2.15
CA ALA A 60 1.96 5.51 3.16
C ALA A 60 0.76 6.18 2.50
N LEU A 61 0.98 7.05 1.52
CA LEU A 61 -0.10 7.72 0.81
C LEU A 61 -0.96 6.73 0.02
N LEU A 62 -0.34 5.82 -0.73
CA LEU A 62 -1.09 4.82 -1.50
C LEU A 62 -1.90 3.92 -0.58
N MET A 63 -1.31 3.46 0.52
CA MET A 63 -2.03 2.64 1.49
C MET A 63 -3.19 3.40 2.12
N GLY A 64 -2.97 4.67 2.49
CA GLY A 64 -4.00 5.51 3.09
C GLY A 64 -5.17 5.72 2.16
N TYR A 65 -4.90 6.10 0.92
CA TYR A 65 -5.97 6.31 -0.07
C TYR A 65 -6.70 5.02 -0.39
N ASN A 66 -5.98 3.90 -0.48
CA ASN A 66 -6.60 2.62 -0.80
C ASN A 66 -7.46 2.10 0.35
N ALA A 67 -7.03 2.26 1.58
CA ALA A 67 -7.75 1.76 2.75
C ALA A 67 -8.95 2.63 3.12
N SER A 68 -8.84 3.94 2.92
CA SER A 68 -9.89 4.90 3.28
C SER A 68 -10.99 4.92 2.23
N PHE A 69 -12.24 4.90 2.68
CA PHE A 69 -13.39 4.96 1.78
C PHE A 69 -14.13 6.30 1.82
N ILE A 70 -13.51 7.33 2.39
CA ILE A 70 -14.01 8.70 2.26
C ILE A 70 -13.37 9.31 1.03
N ASP A 71 -14.20 9.79 0.10
CA ASP A 71 -13.71 10.38 -1.13
C ASP A 71 -14.39 11.74 -1.34
N HIS A 72 -13.58 12.80 -1.38
CA HIS A 72 -14.07 14.16 -1.64
C HIS A 72 -13.81 14.60 -3.08
N GLY A 73 -13.67 13.63 -3.99
CA GLY A 73 -13.52 13.91 -5.42
C GLY A 73 -12.10 14.11 -5.91
N GLU A 74 -11.12 14.10 -5.00
CA GLU A 74 -9.72 14.33 -5.38
C GLU A 74 -8.81 13.13 -5.18
N LYS A 75 -9.35 12.04 -4.65
CA LYS A 75 -8.58 10.84 -4.34
C LYS A 75 -7.82 10.32 -5.56
N GLN A 76 -8.51 10.19 -6.69
CA GLN A 76 -7.93 9.64 -7.90
C GLN A 76 -6.79 10.52 -8.43
N LYS A 77 -6.97 11.83 -8.36
CA LYS A 77 -5.94 12.79 -8.75
C LYS A 77 -4.71 12.67 -7.87
N HIS A 78 -4.90 12.59 -6.56
CA HIS A 78 -3.79 12.45 -5.62
C HIS A 78 -3.06 11.12 -5.80
N VAL A 79 -3.79 10.04 -5.99
CA VAL A 79 -3.20 8.72 -6.25
C VAL A 79 -2.34 8.77 -7.51
N GLN A 80 -2.83 9.40 -8.59
CA GLN A 80 -2.05 9.51 -9.81
C GLN A 80 -0.76 10.31 -9.61
N GLU A 81 -0.83 11.40 -8.85
CA GLU A 81 0.36 12.18 -8.53
C GLU A 81 1.41 11.35 -7.78
N VAL A 82 0.95 10.53 -6.83
CA VAL A 82 1.84 9.66 -6.06
C VAL A 82 2.43 8.57 -6.97
N LEU A 83 1.61 7.97 -7.81
CA LEU A 83 2.09 6.95 -8.75
C LEU A 83 3.17 7.51 -9.68
N ASP A 84 2.98 8.72 -10.17
CA ASP A 84 3.96 9.36 -11.05
C ASP A 84 5.33 9.50 -10.36
N ARG A 85 5.34 9.77 -9.06
CA ARG A 85 6.58 9.79 -8.28
C ARG A 85 7.17 8.39 -8.10
N CYS A 86 6.31 7.39 -7.96
CA CYS A 86 6.75 6.02 -7.73
C CYS A 86 7.58 5.47 -8.89
N TRP A 87 7.27 5.86 -10.14
CA TRP A 87 7.99 5.32 -11.28
C TRP A 87 9.49 5.65 -11.22
N ASP A 88 9.82 6.89 -10.86
CA ASP A 88 11.23 7.29 -10.70
C ASP A 88 11.87 6.63 -9.49
N ILE A 89 11.12 6.52 -8.40
CA ILE A 89 11.61 5.91 -7.16
C ILE A 89 11.93 4.43 -7.38
N LEU A 90 11.03 3.71 -8.05
CA LEU A 90 11.21 2.28 -8.31
C LEU A 90 12.43 1.99 -9.18
N ASP A 91 12.78 2.91 -10.08
CA ASP A 91 13.94 2.74 -10.95
C ASP A 91 15.25 2.72 -10.17
N VAL A 92 15.32 3.41 -9.03
CA VAL A 92 16.55 3.56 -8.27
C VAL A 92 16.53 2.87 -6.91
N LEU A 93 15.36 2.44 -6.45
CA LEU A 93 15.23 1.77 -5.16
C LEU A 93 15.79 0.35 -5.26
N PRO A 94 16.73 -0.04 -4.35
CA PRO A 94 17.26 -1.40 -4.38
C PRO A 94 16.20 -2.45 -4.08
N ALA A 95 16.37 -3.64 -4.62
CA ALA A 95 15.54 -4.79 -4.30
C ALA A 95 15.55 -5.01 -2.78
N SER A 96 14.38 -5.01 -2.15
CA SER A 96 14.24 -5.00 -0.70
C SER A 96 12.81 -5.28 -0.31
N LEU A 97 12.59 -5.45 0.98
CA LEU A 97 11.23 -5.53 1.53
C LEU A 97 10.41 -4.29 1.19
N LEU A 98 11.01 -3.12 1.34
CA LEU A 98 10.35 -1.85 1.03
C LEU A 98 9.95 -1.77 -0.45
N LYS A 99 10.86 -2.17 -1.36
CA LYS A 99 10.55 -2.16 -2.79
C LYS A 99 9.40 -3.12 -3.11
N LEU A 100 9.40 -4.32 -2.53
CA LEU A 100 8.30 -5.25 -2.74
C LEU A 100 6.96 -4.65 -2.29
N ARG A 101 6.94 -3.99 -1.13
CA ARG A 101 5.72 -3.37 -0.63
C ARG A 101 5.25 -2.24 -1.53
N LEU A 102 6.17 -1.43 -2.05
CA LEU A 102 5.81 -0.35 -2.97
C LEU A 102 5.31 -0.90 -4.30
N LEU A 103 5.96 -1.94 -4.83
CA LEU A 103 5.50 -2.62 -6.04
C LEU A 103 4.09 -3.17 -5.87
N THR A 104 3.80 -3.77 -4.71
CA THR A 104 2.49 -4.30 -4.39
C THR A 104 1.43 -3.21 -4.42
N ALA A 105 1.71 -2.08 -3.77
CA ALA A 105 0.78 -0.95 -3.71
C ALA A 105 0.54 -0.36 -5.10
N CYS A 106 1.58 -0.22 -5.90
CA CYS A 106 1.45 0.31 -7.26
C CYS A 106 0.70 -0.67 -8.17
N TYR A 107 1.00 -1.96 -8.06
CA TYR A 107 0.27 -2.97 -8.84
C TYR A 107 -1.22 -2.94 -8.54
N GLY A 108 -1.58 -2.75 -7.28
CA GLY A 108 -2.99 -2.67 -6.89
C GLY A 108 -3.74 -1.52 -7.55
N GLU A 109 -3.03 -0.50 -8.02
CA GLU A 109 -3.66 0.65 -8.67
C GLU A 109 -3.69 0.54 -10.19
N VAL A 110 -2.66 -0.05 -10.81
CA VAL A 110 -2.52 0.00 -12.28
C VAL A 110 -2.55 -1.38 -12.95
N PHE A 111 -2.39 -2.46 -12.19
CA PHE A 111 -2.40 -3.84 -12.69
C PHE A 111 -1.39 -4.09 -13.81
N ASP A 112 -0.25 -3.44 -13.75
CA ASP A 112 0.78 -3.55 -14.77
C ASP A 112 1.68 -4.75 -14.49
N GLU A 113 1.66 -5.74 -15.36
CA GLU A 113 2.34 -7.02 -15.15
C GLU A 113 3.85 -6.90 -14.89
N PRO A 114 4.60 -5.99 -15.51
CA PRO A 114 6.02 -5.81 -15.18
C PRO A 114 6.28 -5.52 -13.69
N LEU A 115 5.36 -4.86 -13.00
CA LEU A 115 5.49 -4.63 -11.55
C LEU A 115 5.40 -5.95 -10.79
N ALA A 116 4.49 -6.83 -11.19
CA ALA A 116 4.35 -8.15 -10.59
C ALA A 116 5.58 -9.01 -10.87
N ASP A 117 6.11 -8.95 -12.09
CA ASP A 117 7.31 -9.70 -12.47
C ASP A 117 8.50 -9.27 -11.60
N GLU A 118 8.66 -7.99 -11.37
CA GLU A 118 9.74 -7.47 -10.52
C GLU A 118 9.55 -7.93 -9.07
N GLY A 119 8.31 -7.91 -8.58
CA GLY A 119 8.00 -8.39 -7.24
C GLY A 119 8.32 -9.85 -7.07
N ARG A 120 7.98 -10.69 -8.05
CA ARG A 120 8.31 -12.12 -8.02
C ARG A 120 9.81 -12.34 -7.99
N ALA A 121 10.57 -11.55 -8.74
CA ALA A 121 12.02 -11.64 -8.76
C ALA A 121 12.63 -11.34 -7.39
N ILE A 122 12.10 -10.34 -6.69
CA ILE A 122 12.55 -10.03 -5.33
C ILE A 122 12.27 -11.20 -4.40
N ILE A 123 11.05 -11.73 -4.43
CA ILE A 123 10.66 -12.86 -3.59
C ILE A 123 11.56 -14.07 -3.86
N ASP A 124 11.82 -14.37 -5.13
CA ASP A 124 12.66 -15.50 -5.52
C ASP A 124 14.11 -15.35 -5.05
N SER A 125 14.57 -14.11 -4.84
CA SER A 125 15.92 -13.86 -4.34
C SER A 125 16.07 -14.13 -2.85
N TRP A 126 14.97 -14.27 -2.12
CA TRP A 126 15.00 -14.50 -0.68
C TRP A 126 15.09 -15.98 -0.34
N ASN A 127 15.80 -16.29 0.74
CA ASN A 127 15.91 -17.67 1.23
C ASN A 127 14.62 -18.06 1.96
N SER A 128 13.83 -18.96 1.34
CA SER A 128 12.53 -19.37 1.88
C SER A 128 12.64 -20.06 3.25
N ALA A 129 13.81 -20.57 3.61
CA ALA A 129 14.02 -21.23 4.89
C ALA A 129 14.26 -20.26 6.05
N SER A 130 14.53 -18.97 5.75
CA SER A 130 14.91 -18.00 6.78
C SER A 130 14.21 -16.66 6.59
N LEU A 131 12.97 -16.67 6.11
CA LEU A 131 12.20 -15.45 5.94
C LEU A 131 11.88 -14.80 7.29
N THR A 132 11.98 -13.47 7.35
CA THR A 132 11.50 -12.72 8.52
C THR A 132 9.97 -12.67 8.50
N SER A 133 9.36 -12.30 9.64
CA SER A 133 7.92 -12.13 9.69
C SER A 133 7.45 -11.03 8.72
N GLY A 134 8.23 -9.95 8.59
CA GLY A 134 7.92 -8.88 7.64
C GLY A 134 7.96 -9.35 6.20
N GLN A 135 8.94 -10.19 5.85
CA GLN A 135 9.03 -10.76 4.51
C GLN A 135 7.84 -11.67 4.21
N ARG A 136 7.46 -12.54 5.15
CA ARG A 136 6.31 -13.43 4.96
C ARG A 136 5.02 -12.65 4.77
N GLU A 137 4.83 -11.63 5.58
CA GLU A 137 3.65 -10.77 5.48
C GLU A 137 3.60 -10.05 4.13
N ALA A 138 4.74 -9.52 3.67
CA ALA A 138 4.82 -8.83 2.40
C ALA A 138 4.57 -9.77 1.21
N ILE A 139 5.07 -11.00 1.28
CA ILE A 139 4.82 -12.02 0.24
C ILE A 139 3.34 -12.35 0.18
N GLU A 140 2.72 -12.58 1.32
CA GLU A 140 1.30 -12.91 1.41
C GLU A 140 0.45 -11.78 0.85
N GLU A 141 0.76 -10.54 1.22
CA GLU A 141 0.06 -9.37 0.71
C GLU A 141 0.24 -9.22 -0.80
N PHE A 142 1.47 -9.41 -1.30
CA PHE A 142 1.76 -9.37 -2.72
C PHE A 142 0.93 -10.41 -3.49
N GLN A 143 0.91 -11.65 -3.01
CA GLN A 143 0.16 -12.71 -3.66
C GLN A 143 -1.33 -12.41 -3.65
N ASN A 144 -1.85 -11.89 -2.55
CA ASN A 144 -3.26 -11.53 -2.46
C ASN A 144 -3.63 -10.45 -3.47
N VAL A 145 -2.80 -9.44 -3.63
CA VAL A 145 -3.08 -8.33 -4.55
C VAL A 145 -2.95 -8.79 -6.00
N VAL A 146 -1.93 -9.60 -6.31
CA VAL A 146 -1.69 -10.05 -7.69
C VAL A 146 -2.70 -11.10 -8.12
N ASP A 147 -3.02 -12.04 -7.24
CA ASP A 147 -3.93 -13.14 -7.57
C ASP A 147 -5.40 -12.75 -7.43
N ASN A 148 -5.70 -11.81 -6.54
CA ASN A 148 -7.07 -11.36 -6.27
C ASN A 148 -7.10 -9.84 -6.23
N PRO A 149 -6.90 -9.18 -7.37
CA PRO A 149 -6.99 -7.72 -7.41
C PRO A 149 -8.40 -7.31 -7.03
N TYR A 150 -8.54 -6.34 -6.23
CA TYR A 150 -9.74 -5.81 -5.59
C TYR A 150 -11.07 -6.48 -5.95
N PRO A 151 -11.82 -7.01 -4.94
CA PRO A 151 -13.05 -7.79 -5.19
C PRO A 151 -14.11 -7.08 -6.02
N TRP A 152 -14.17 -5.76 -6.00
CA TRP A 152 -15.17 -5.01 -6.76
C TRP A 152 -15.00 -5.12 -8.26
N GLU A 153 -13.85 -5.53 -8.74
CA GLU A 153 -13.63 -5.71 -10.16
C GLU A 153 -14.39 -6.90 -10.73
N TYR A 154 -14.87 -7.77 -9.87
CA TYR A 154 -15.64 -8.94 -10.26
C TYR A 154 -17.14 -8.72 -10.13
N VAL A 155 -17.57 -7.58 -9.62
CA VAL A 155 -18.99 -7.32 -9.33
C VAL A 155 -19.74 -6.87 -10.55
N ASP A 156 -19.06 -6.32 -11.53
CA ASP A 156 -19.66 -5.76 -12.73
C ASP A 156 -19.89 -6.79 -13.84
N GLU A 157 -19.65 -8.05 -13.57
CA GLU A 157 -19.86 -9.11 -14.55
C GLU A 157 -21.30 -9.68 -14.49
#